data_4c0e02b28648f648cee4cd19e6d78f9f
#
_entry.id   4c0e02b28648f648cee4cd19e6d78f9f
#
_cell.length_a   1.000
_cell.length_b   1.000
_cell.length_c   1.000
_cell.angle_alpha   90.00
_cell.angle_beta   90.00
_cell.angle_gamma   90.00
#
_symmetry.space_group_name_H-M   'P 1'
#
loop_
_entity.id
_entity.type
_entity.pdbx_description
1 polymer ?
#
loop_
_entity_poly.entity_id
_entity_poly.type
_entity_poly.pdbx_seq_one_letter_code
_entity_poly.pdbx_strand_id
1 'polypeptide(L)'
;MRSKEEANDYRYFPEPDLIPIRISKDLVNEIKQNLPELPEALKKRFIDSYNLSDEDADLIIANKETASFFEGVLSHNVSAKSAVNWITGDLFALMNKNDLSILDSKITPEHIAEIIKNTDNQKISGPSAKKLLELLWESGGNVEKIIIKEGLEQISNDNQVEKILDEVILENQKQFLQLKEGKDRLQGFFVGQVMKKTSGSASPQVVNKLLKEKLSK
;
A
#
# COMPACT_ATOMS: atom_id res chain seq x y z
N MET A 1 62.50 -3.00 -29.63
CA MET A 1 61.16 -2.75 -29.05
C MET A 1 61.29 -2.79 -27.54
N ARG A 2 60.93 -1.73 -26.83
CA ARG A 2 60.97 -1.71 -25.37
C ARG A 2 59.75 -2.41 -24.82
N SER A 3 59.90 -3.51 -24.12
CA SER A 3 58.79 -4.20 -23.49
C SER A 3 58.34 -3.43 -22.23
N LYS A 4 57.04 -3.18 -22.08
CA LYS A 4 56.46 -2.54 -20.90
C LYS A 4 56.00 -3.62 -19.92
N GLU A 5 56.94 -4.33 -19.33
CA GLU A 5 56.59 -5.52 -18.52
C GLU A 5 56.56 -5.25 -17.01
N GLU A 6 57.11 -4.10 -16.54
CA GLU A 6 57.13 -3.80 -15.10
C GLU A 6 56.60 -2.41 -14.78
N ALA A 7 55.87 -2.27 -13.64
CA ALA A 7 55.30 -1.00 -13.17
C ALA A 7 56.35 0.14 -13.03
N ASN A 8 57.60 -0.22 -12.76
CA ASN A 8 58.71 0.70 -12.67
C ASN A 8 59.02 1.45 -13.98
N ASP A 9 58.63 0.88 -15.12
CA ASP A 9 58.81 1.54 -16.43
C ASP A 9 57.90 2.78 -16.62
N TYR A 10 56.81 2.88 -15.86
CA TYR A 10 55.91 4.04 -15.93
C TYR A 10 56.39 5.23 -15.07
N ARG A 11 57.40 5.03 -14.22
CA ARG A 11 57.97 6.08 -13.35
C ARG A 11 56.90 6.84 -12.59
N TYR A 12 56.04 6.09 -11.85
CA TYR A 12 55.02 6.69 -10.99
C TYR A 12 55.66 7.55 -9.92
N PHE A 13 55.45 8.86 -9.98
CA PHE A 13 55.84 9.82 -8.97
C PHE A 13 54.68 10.80 -8.76
N PRO A 14 54.59 11.46 -7.58
CA PRO A 14 53.51 12.39 -7.31
C PRO A 14 53.54 13.52 -8.37
N GLU A 15 52.39 13.82 -8.96
CA GLU A 15 52.20 14.92 -9.89
C GLU A 15 52.42 16.23 -9.14
N PRO A 16 53.34 17.10 -9.57
CA PRO A 16 53.68 18.34 -8.85
C PRO A 16 52.51 19.31 -8.77
N ASP A 17 51.54 19.22 -9.69
CA ASP A 17 50.39 20.09 -9.71
C ASP A 17 49.24 19.56 -8.79
N LEU A 18 49.35 18.34 -8.24
CA LEU A 18 48.41 17.78 -7.32
C LEU A 18 48.90 17.86 -5.88
N ILE A 19 48.28 18.71 -5.10
CA ILE A 19 48.60 18.87 -3.67
C ILE A 19 48.16 17.60 -2.92
N PRO A 20 49.00 17.05 -2.00
CA PRO A 20 48.63 15.91 -1.19
C PRO A 20 47.39 16.20 -0.37
N ILE A 21 46.35 15.37 -0.54
CA ILE A 21 45.11 15.46 0.23
C ILE A 21 45.35 14.76 1.59
N ARG A 22 45.19 15.52 2.68
CA ARG A 22 45.22 14.96 4.06
C ARG A 22 43.81 14.73 4.55
N ILE A 23 43.44 13.46 4.68
CA ILE A 23 42.16 13.04 5.24
C ILE A 23 42.36 12.83 6.74
N SER A 24 41.71 13.66 7.57
CA SER A 24 41.75 13.51 9.01
C SER A 24 40.92 12.29 9.47
N LYS A 25 41.30 11.70 10.62
CA LYS A 25 40.49 10.62 11.23
C LYS A 25 39.08 11.11 11.63
N ASP A 26 38.97 12.38 11.99
CA ASP A 26 37.70 12.99 12.35
C ASP A 26 36.72 13.04 11.15
N LEU A 27 37.22 13.48 9.98
CA LEU A 27 36.43 13.44 8.74
C LEU A 27 35.99 12.03 8.37
N VAL A 28 36.88 11.04 8.52
CA VAL A 28 36.50 9.62 8.28
C VAL A 28 35.43 9.16 9.25
N ASN A 29 35.53 9.52 10.51
CA ASN A 29 34.52 9.15 11.52
C ASN A 29 33.18 9.86 11.27
N GLU A 30 33.20 11.14 10.93
CA GLU A 30 32.01 11.89 10.54
C GLU A 30 31.30 11.26 9.34
N ILE A 31 32.03 10.93 8.29
CA ILE A 31 31.49 10.25 7.11
C ILE A 31 30.89 8.88 7.50
N LYS A 32 31.61 8.09 8.32
CA LYS A 32 31.12 6.78 8.78
C LYS A 32 29.81 6.87 9.58
N GLN A 33 29.67 7.90 10.42
CA GLN A 33 28.45 8.12 11.20
C GLN A 33 27.26 8.57 10.34
N ASN A 34 27.55 9.26 9.24
CA ASN A 34 26.55 9.76 8.31
C ASN A 34 26.29 8.84 7.09
N LEU A 35 26.98 7.70 7.02
CA LEU A 35 26.73 6.73 5.95
C LEU A 35 25.30 6.17 6.06
N PRO A 36 24.53 6.23 4.98
CA PRO A 36 23.23 5.55 4.95
C PRO A 36 23.42 4.04 5.09
N GLU A 37 22.41 3.39 5.64
CA GLU A 37 22.36 1.93 5.72
C GLU A 37 22.47 1.32 4.31
N LEU A 38 23.32 0.31 4.16
CA LEU A 38 23.50 -0.37 2.88
C LEU A 38 22.24 -1.20 2.53
N PRO A 39 21.91 -1.38 1.24
CA PRO A 39 20.71 -2.09 0.81
C PRO A 39 20.58 -3.49 1.42
N GLU A 40 21.67 -4.25 1.52
CA GLU A 40 21.65 -5.60 2.12
C GLU A 40 21.32 -5.57 3.62
N ALA A 41 21.89 -4.62 4.35
CA ALA A 41 21.61 -4.45 5.78
C ALA A 41 20.15 -3.98 5.99
N LEU A 42 19.68 -3.04 5.16
CA LEU A 42 18.31 -2.56 5.15
C LEU A 42 17.32 -3.67 4.86
N LYS A 43 17.59 -4.51 3.84
CA LYS A 43 16.80 -5.68 3.51
C LYS A 43 16.66 -6.61 4.70
N LYS A 44 17.81 -6.99 5.29
CA LYS A 44 17.85 -7.87 6.45
C LYS A 44 17.04 -7.27 7.62
N ARG A 45 17.22 -5.99 7.90
CA ARG A 45 16.46 -5.29 8.95
C ARG A 45 14.95 -5.33 8.68
N PHE A 46 14.50 -5.13 7.44
CA PHE A 46 13.08 -5.17 7.08
C PHE A 46 12.49 -6.58 7.25
N ILE A 47 13.24 -7.63 6.87
CA ILE A 47 12.84 -9.02 7.09
C ILE A 47 12.77 -9.31 8.60
N ASP A 48 13.83 -9.03 9.34
CA ASP A 48 13.95 -9.39 10.76
C ASP A 48 12.99 -8.58 11.65
N SER A 49 12.84 -7.27 11.37
CA SER A 49 12.04 -6.36 12.23
C SER A 49 10.57 -6.34 11.90
N TYR A 50 10.21 -6.51 10.62
CA TYR A 50 8.83 -6.36 10.14
C TYR A 50 8.25 -7.65 9.59
N ASN A 51 9.01 -8.76 9.65
CA ASN A 51 8.60 -10.08 9.14
C ASN A 51 8.13 -10.04 7.68
N LEU A 52 8.83 -9.26 6.84
CA LEU A 52 8.56 -9.22 5.41
C LEU A 52 9.10 -10.46 4.72
N SER A 53 8.50 -10.82 3.58
CA SER A 53 9.10 -11.79 2.68
C SER A 53 10.33 -11.19 1.99
N ASP A 54 11.21 -12.05 1.48
CA ASP A 54 12.41 -11.63 0.74
C ASP A 54 12.04 -10.76 -0.47
N GLU A 55 10.98 -11.17 -1.18
CA GLU A 55 10.42 -10.48 -2.35
C GLU A 55 9.83 -9.11 -2.01
N ASP A 56 9.04 -9.02 -0.92
CA ASP A 56 8.47 -7.76 -0.47
C ASP A 56 9.57 -6.77 -0.06
N ALA A 57 10.60 -7.26 0.64
CA ALA A 57 11.73 -6.46 1.04
C ALA A 57 12.51 -5.93 -0.16
N ASP A 58 12.78 -6.76 -1.18
CA ASP A 58 13.45 -6.34 -2.42
C ASP A 58 12.68 -5.23 -3.16
N LEU A 59 11.35 -5.36 -3.25
CA LEU A 59 10.51 -4.33 -3.88
C LEU A 59 10.58 -2.98 -3.16
N ILE A 60 10.58 -3.00 -1.83
CA ILE A 60 10.61 -1.77 -1.03
C ILE A 60 11.98 -1.10 -1.06
N ILE A 61 13.09 -1.90 -1.00
CA ILE A 61 14.44 -1.33 -0.99
C ILE A 61 14.98 -0.97 -2.37
N ALA A 62 14.27 -1.36 -3.45
CA ALA A 62 14.68 -1.08 -4.83
C ALA A 62 15.01 0.41 -5.05
N ASN A 63 14.32 1.30 -4.33
CA ASN A 63 14.58 2.74 -4.32
C ASN A 63 14.65 3.24 -2.89
N LYS A 64 15.60 4.13 -2.60
CA LYS A 64 15.77 4.74 -1.28
C LYS A 64 14.53 5.52 -0.84
N GLU A 65 13.89 6.20 -1.76
CA GLU A 65 12.68 6.99 -1.54
C GLU A 65 11.53 6.11 -1.11
N THR A 66 11.36 4.94 -1.75
CA THR A 66 10.34 3.96 -1.38
C THR A 66 10.59 3.38 0.01
N ALA A 67 11.83 3.04 0.32
CA ALA A 67 12.19 2.53 1.64
C ALA A 67 11.91 3.57 2.74
N SER A 68 12.29 4.82 2.52
CA SER A 68 12.03 5.93 3.45
C SER A 68 10.53 6.20 3.61
N PHE A 69 9.77 6.14 2.52
CA PHE A 69 8.33 6.29 2.54
C PHE A 69 7.65 5.16 3.34
N PHE A 70 8.07 3.91 3.13
CA PHE A 70 7.58 2.76 3.87
C PHE A 70 7.84 2.90 5.38
N GLU A 71 9.04 3.29 5.79
CA GLU A 71 9.34 3.57 7.20
C GLU A 71 8.49 4.71 7.76
N GLY A 72 8.24 5.74 6.96
CA GLY A 72 7.31 6.81 7.28
C GLY A 72 5.89 6.29 7.54
N VAL A 73 5.39 5.36 6.72
CA VAL A 73 4.08 4.72 6.95
C VAL A 73 4.07 3.94 8.26
N LEU A 74 5.12 3.16 8.53
CA LEU A 74 5.22 2.35 9.75
C LEU A 74 5.31 3.18 11.04
N SER A 75 5.85 4.40 10.96
CA SER A 75 5.90 5.32 12.12
C SER A 75 4.52 5.65 12.69
N HIS A 76 3.45 5.46 11.90
CA HIS A 76 2.06 5.63 12.32
C HIS A 76 1.43 4.39 12.97
N ASN A 77 2.21 3.38 13.34
CA ASN A 77 1.76 2.15 14.00
C ASN A 77 0.71 1.37 13.19
N VAL A 78 1.00 1.08 11.93
CA VAL A 78 0.21 0.23 11.05
C VAL A 78 0.92 -1.08 10.74
N SER A 79 0.17 -2.07 10.25
CA SER A 79 0.73 -3.36 9.83
C SER A 79 1.71 -3.21 8.68
N ALA A 80 2.93 -3.74 8.82
CA ALA A 80 3.94 -3.73 7.77
C ALA A 80 3.45 -4.45 6.51
N LYS A 81 2.74 -5.58 6.66
CA LYS A 81 2.16 -6.32 5.55
C LYS A 81 1.14 -5.51 4.77
N SER A 82 0.25 -4.79 5.49
CA SER A 82 -0.72 -3.90 4.85
C SER A 82 -0.01 -2.75 4.14
N ALA A 83 1.01 -2.16 4.77
CA ALA A 83 1.79 -1.07 4.17
C ALA A 83 2.47 -1.50 2.86
N VAL A 84 3.13 -2.68 2.85
CA VAL A 84 3.73 -3.24 1.63
C VAL A 84 2.67 -3.42 0.54
N ASN A 85 1.55 -4.06 0.85
CA ASN A 85 0.48 -4.32 -0.13
C ASN A 85 -0.05 -3.02 -0.76
N TRP A 86 -0.27 -1.97 0.04
CA TRP A 86 -0.75 -0.68 -0.48
C TRP A 86 0.30 0.05 -1.32
N ILE A 87 1.57 -0.01 -0.91
CA ILE A 87 2.67 0.66 -1.63
C ILE A 87 2.96 -0.07 -2.95
N THR A 88 3.23 -1.38 -2.90
CA THR A 88 3.66 -2.15 -4.08
C THR A 88 2.51 -2.46 -5.04
N GLY A 89 1.28 -2.52 -4.54
CA GLY A 89 0.08 -2.73 -5.34
C GLY A 89 -0.49 -1.43 -5.89
N ASP A 90 -1.34 -0.79 -5.08
CA ASP A 90 -2.18 0.30 -5.57
C ASP A 90 -1.40 1.62 -5.80
N LEU A 91 -0.44 1.98 -4.93
CA LEU A 91 0.35 3.20 -5.10
C LEU A 91 1.30 3.09 -6.31
N PHE A 92 2.03 1.98 -6.45
CA PHE A 92 2.89 1.76 -7.62
C PHE A 92 2.11 1.73 -8.93
N ALA A 93 0.88 1.19 -8.91
CA ALA A 93 0.01 1.20 -10.09
C ALA A 93 -0.33 2.64 -10.51
N LEU A 94 -0.61 3.54 -9.55
CA LEU A 94 -0.86 4.96 -9.84
C LEU A 94 0.40 5.68 -10.32
N MET A 95 1.56 5.41 -9.71
CA MET A 95 2.85 5.97 -10.13
C MET A 95 3.15 5.59 -11.59
N ASN A 96 3.05 4.31 -11.92
CA ASN A 96 3.31 3.80 -13.26
C ASN A 96 2.32 4.37 -14.30
N LYS A 97 1.05 4.49 -13.94
CA LYS A 97 0.01 5.04 -14.82
C LYS A 97 0.26 6.51 -15.16
N ASN A 98 0.83 7.28 -14.23
CA ASN A 98 1.04 8.71 -14.39
C ASN A 98 2.49 9.10 -14.69
N ASP A 99 3.41 8.13 -14.77
CA ASP A 99 4.84 8.33 -14.96
C ASP A 99 5.46 9.31 -13.94
N LEU A 100 5.08 9.13 -12.67
CA LEU A 100 5.52 9.98 -11.55
C LEU A 100 6.25 9.14 -10.50
N SER A 101 7.26 9.75 -9.86
CA SER A 101 7.92 9.16 -8.70
C SER A 101 7.09 9.34 -7.43
N ILE A 102 7.45 8.62 -6.37
CA ILE A 102 6.77 8.75 -5.07
C ILE A 102 6.94 10.17 -4.49
N LEU A 103 8.07 10.83 -4.77
CA LEU A 103 8.36 12.18 -4.29
C LEU A 103 7.55 13.26 -5.03
N ASP A 104 7.18 13.00 -6.27
CA ASP A 104 6.38 13.93 -7.09
C ASP A 104 4.88 13.78 -6.82
N SER A 105 4.49 12.74 -6.09
CA SER A 105 3.08 12.47 -5.75
C SER A 105 2.61 13.36 -4.61
N LYS A 106 1.30 13.60 -4.55
CA LYS A 106 0.67 14.28 -3.40
C LYS A 106 0.41 13.32 -2.22
N ILE A 107 0.75 12.04 -2.39
CA ILE A 107 0.53 11.02 -1.37
C ILE A 107 1.65 11.10 -0.33
N THR A 108 1.26 11.22 0.92
CA THR A 108 2.17 11.19 2.06
C THR A 108 2.12 9.83 2.77
N PRO A 109 3.16 9.47 3.54
CA PRO A 109 3.11 8.27 4.39
C PRO A 109 1.89 8.24 5.32
N GLU A 110 1.48 9.40 5.84
CA GLU A 110 0.30 9.55 6.69
C GLU A 110 -0.99 9.16 5.95
N HIS A 111 -1.15 9.56 4.68
CA HIS A 111 -2.31 9.17 3.87
C HIS A 111 -2.46 7.65 3.76
N ILE A 112 -1.37 6.94 3.48
CA ILE A 112 -1.39 5.47 3.41
C ILE A 112 -1.70 4.87 4.77
N ALA A 113 -1.11 5.39 5.84
CA ALA A 113 -1.36 4.91 7.19
C ALA A 113 -2.84 5.12 7.61
N GLU A 114 -3.45 6.26 7.27
CA GLU A 114 -4.87 6.52 7.53
C GLU A 114 -5.78 5.62 6.71
N ILE A 115 -5.46 5.37 5.43
CA ILE A 115 -6.20 4.40 4.59
C ILE A 115 -6.18 3.02 5.26
N ILE A 116 -5.01 2.55 5.70
CA ILE A 116 -4.87 1.25 6.38
C ILE A 116 -5.71 1.23 7.65
N LYS A 117 -5.58 2.23 8.53
CA LYS A 117 -6.35 2.32 9.77
C LYS A 117 -7.86 2.31 9.55
N ASN A 118 -8.35 3.09 8.57
CA ASN A 118 -9.77 3.15 8.27
C ASN A 118 -10.28 1.84 7.66
N THR A 119 -9.45 1.12 6.91
CA THR A 119 -9.80 -0.19 6.33
C THR A 119 -9.80 -1.27 7.41
N ASP A 120 -8.78 -1.33 8.26
CA ASP A 120 -8.66 -2.30 9.36
C ASP A 120 -9.78 -2.14 10.38
N ASN A 121 -10.19 -0.89 10.65
CA ASN A 121 -11.33 -0.55 11.51
C ASN A 121 -12.69 -0.73 10.83
N GLN A 122 -12.73 -1.24 9.60
CA GLN A 122 -13.95 -1.42 8.80
C GLN A 122 -14.78 -0.13 8.62
N LYS A 123 -14.16 1.04 8.75
CA LYS A 123 -14.79 2.33 8.50
C LYS A 123 -15.01 2.57 7.00
N ILE A 124 -14.09 2.09 6.18
CA ILE A 124 -14.19 2.09 4.72
C ILE A 124 -13.97 0.69 4.17
N SER A 125 -14.61 0.38 3.05
CA SER A 125 -14.40 -0.90 2.35
C SER A 125 -13.13 -0.84 1.48
N GLY A 126 -12.59 -2.01 1.08
CA GLY A 126 -11.44 -2.08 0.16
C GLY A 126 -11.65 -1.28 -1.13
N PRO A 127 -12.78 -1.43 -1.84
CA PRO A 127 -13.09 -0.60 -3.01
C PRO A 127 -13.15 0.90 -2.70
N SER A 128 -13.75 1.29 -1.57
CA SER A 128 -13.79 2.69 -1.11
C SER A 128 -12.39 3.22 -0.81
N ALA A 129 -11.52 2.39 -0.23
CA ALA A 129 -10.14 2.75 0.08
C ALA A 129 -9.30 3.00 -1.20
N LYS A 130 -9.51 2.19 -2.25
CA LYS A 130 -8.87 2.42 -3.56
C LYS A 130 -9.34 3.74 -4.19
N LYS A 131 -10.64 3.99 -4.18
CA LYS A 131 -11.19 5.28 -4.65
C LYS A 131 -10.65 6.46 -3.84
N LEU A 132 -10.52 6.31 -2.52
CA LEU A 132 -9.92 7.32 -1.65
C LEU A 132 -8.46 7.61 -2.03
N LEU A 133 -7.67 6.57 -2.31
CA LEU A 133 -6.28 6.73 -2.76
C LEU A 133 -6.20 7.49 -4.10
N GLU A 134 -7.08 7.20 -5.06
CA GLU A 134 -7.16 7.91 -6.34
C GLU A 134 -7.50 9.40 -6.13
N LEU A 135 -8.47 9.71 -5.28
CA LEU A 135 -8.84 11.09 -4.97
C LEU A 135 -7.71 11.86 -4.27
N LEU A 136 -7.00 11.20 -3.35
CA LEU A 136 -5.83 11.77 -2.70
C LEU A 136 -4.67 11.97 -3.69
N TRP A 137 -4.51 11.08 -4.66
CA TRP A 137 -3.53 11.23 -5.72
C TRP A 137 -3.78 12.50 -6.55
N GLU A 138 -5.01 12.75 -6.92
CA GLU A 138 -5.39 13.90 -7.74
C GLU A 138 -5.32 15.22 -6.97
N SER A 139 -5.91 15.26 -5.79
CA SER A 139 -6.14 16.51 -5.04
C SER A 139 -5.27 16.69 -3.79
N GLY A 140 -4.70 15.60 -3.26
CA GLY A 140 -4.15 15.61 -1.90
C GLY A 140 -5.25 15.85 -0.86
N GLY A 141 -4.85 16.29 0.31
CA GLY A 141 -5.76 16.79 1.32
C GLY A 141 -5.98 15.87 2.52
N ASN A 142 -7.05 16.12 3.27
CA ASN A 142 -7.31 15.36 4.51
C ASN A 142 -8.22 14.17 4.22
N VAL A 143 -7.76 12.99 4.60
CA VAL A 143 -8.42 11.70 4.40
C VAL A 143 -9.85 11.70 4.95
N GLU A 144 -10.03 12.14 6.18
CA GLU A 144 -11.33 12.12 6.87
C GLU A 144 -12.38 13.01 6.15
N LYS A 145 -11.95 14.20 5.71
CA LYS A 145 -12.82 15.10 4.96
C LYS A 145 -13.26 14.51 3.62
N ILE A 146 -12.36 13.79 2.94
CA ILE A 146 -12.70 13.15 1.66
C ILE A 146 -13.66 11.98 1.91
N ILE A 147 -13.44 11.16 2.93
CA ILE A 147 -14.33 10.05 3.29
C ILE A 147 -15.76 10.56 3.51
N ILE A 148 -15.92 11.63 4.29
CA ILE A 148 -17.23 12.22 4.58
C ILE A 148 -17.86 12.83 3.32
N LYS A 149 -17.09 13.65 2.58
CA LYS A 149 -17.57 14.36 1.38
C LYS A 149 -18.04 13.40 0.29
N GLU A 150 -17.28 12.33 0.06
CA GLU A 150 -17.55 11.37 -1.01
C GLU A 150 -18.44 10.18 -0.55
N GLY A 151 -18.85 10.18 0.72
CA GLY A 151 -19.70 9.13 1.27
C GLY A 151 -19.05 7.74 1.20
N LEU A 152 -17.74 7.65 1.46
CA LEU A 152 -16.96 6.41 1.38
C LEU A 152 -17.07 5.55 2.63
N GLU A 153 -17.76 6.02 3.66
CA GLU A 153 -17.97 5.25 4.88
C GLU A 153 -18.72 3.96 4.60
N GLN A 154 -18.29 2.90 5.24
CA GLN A 154 -18.93 1.60 5.11
C GLN A 154 -20.29 1.63 5.80
N ILE A 155 -21.33 1.21 5.08
CA ILE A 155 -22.65 1.04 5.64
C ILE A 155 -22.63 -0.25 6.47
N SER A 156 -22.45 -0.10 7.79
CA SER A 156 -22.48 -1.19 8.77
C SER A 156 -23.81 -1.28 9.52
N ASN A 157 -24.74 -0.36 9.25
CA ASN A 157 -26.06 -0.39 9.87
C ASN A 157 -26.90 -1.52 9.27
N ASP A 158 -27.11 -2.60 10.05
CA ASP A 158 -27.87 -3.78 9.66
C ASP A 158 -29.22 -3.41 9.02
N ASN A 159 -29.92 -2.41 9.55
CA ASN A 159 -31.23 -1.98 9.03
C ASN A 159 -31.17 -1.36 7.62
N GLN A 160 -30.07 -0.64 7.29
CA GLN A 160 -29.91 -0.05 5.96
C GLN A 160 -29.53 -1.11 4.93
N VAL A 161 -28.59 -1.99 5.30
CA VAL A 161 -28.19 -3.11 4.46
C VAL A 161 -29.35 -4.07 4.24
N GLU A 162 -30.19 -4.30 5.27
CA GLU A 162 -31.39 -5.15 5.17
C GLU A 162 -32.40 -4.62 4.16
N LYS A 163 -32.70 -3.33 4.18
CA LYS A 163 -33.60 -2.71 3.18
C LYS A 163 -33.11 -2.90 1.76
N ILE A 164 -31.82 -2.64 1.53
CA ILE A 164 -31.21 -2.80 0.20
C ILE A 164 -31.22 -4.27 -0.23
N LEU A 165 -30.97 -5.19 0.70
CA LEU A 165 -31.05 -6.62 0.45
C LEU A 165 -32.49 -7.04 0.09
N ASP A 166 -33.51 -6.52 0.77
CA ASP A 166 -34.89 -6.78 0.47
C ASP A 166 -35.31 -6.33 -0.94
N GLU A 167 -34.84 -5.12 -1.33
CA GLU A 167 -35.05 -4.64 -2.70
C GLU A 167 -34.40 -5.58 -3.73
N VAL A 168 -33.14 -6.01 -3.47
CA VAL A 168 -32.42 -6.93 -4.36
C VAL A 168 -33.13 -8.28 -4.44
N ILE A 169 -33.66 -8.78 -3.35
CA ILE A 169 -34.45 -10.03 -3.32
C ILE A 169 -35.76 -9.87 -4.12
N LEU A 170 -36.46 -8.74 -3.98
CA LEU A 170 -37.68 -8.44 -4.72
C LEU A 170 -37.45 -8.39 -6.23
N GLU A 171 -36.34 -7.77 -6.65
CA GLU A 171 -35.96 -7.69 -8.06
C GLU A 171 -35.53 -9.04 -8.65
N ASN A 172 -35.08 -9.99 -7.80
CA ASN A 172 -34.49 -11.27 -8.22
C ASN A 172 -35.14 -12.47 -7.56
N GLN A 173 -36.50 -12.47 -7.46
CA GLN A 173 -37.27 -13.50 -6.75
C GLN A 173 -37.00 -14.93 -7.25
N LYS A 174 -36.88 -15.12 -8.55
CA LYS A 174 -36.57 -16.45 -9.14
C LYS A 174 -35.26 -17.03 -8.64
N GLN A 175 -34.22 -16.19 -8.60
CA GLN A 175 -32.91 -16.58 -8.11
C GLN A 175 -32.91 -16.82 -6.60
N PHE A 176 -33.69 -16.04 -5.84
CA PHE A 176 -33.84 -16.23 -4.40
C PHE A 176 -34.55 -17.58 -4.08
N LEU A 177 -35.57 -17.96 -4.80
CA LEU A 177 -36.21 -19.29 -4.66
C LEU A 177 -35.21 -20.40 -4.97
N GLN A 178 -34.43 -20.28 -6.03
CA GLN A 178 -33.39 -21.27 -6.35
C GLN A 178 -32.29 -21.35 -5.27
N LEU A 179 -31.99 -20.25 -4.60
CA LEU A 179 -31.06 -20.23 -3.48
C LEU A 179 -31.68 -20.98 -2.26
N LYS A 180 -32.97 -20.77 -1.99
CA LYS A 180 -33.72 -21.56 -0.98
C LYS A 180 -33.77 -23.07 -1.29
N GLU A 181 -33.75 -23.45 -2.55
CA GLU A 181 -33.69 -24.85 -3.02
C GLU A 181 -32.29 -25.49 -2.92
N GLY A 182 -31.29 -24.74 -2.39
CA GLY A 182 -29.94 -25.26 -2.14
C GLY A 182 -28.90 -24.95 -3.24
N LYS A 183 -29.14 -23.99 -4.15
CA LYS A 183 -28.15 -23.52 -5.12
C LYS A 183 -27.21 -22.47 -4.50
N ASP A 184 -26.31 -22.90 -3.62
CA ASP A 184 -25.41 -22.04 -2.84
C ASP A 184 -24.59 -21.03 -3.67
N ARG A 185 -24.33 -21.34 -4.95
CA ARG A 185 -23.61 -20.42 -5.86
C ARG A 185 -24.31 -19.07 -6.04
N LEU A 186 -25.64 -19.02 -5.81
CA LEU A 186 -26.41 -17.78 -5.91
C LEU A 186 -26.22 -16.85 -4.72
N GLN A 187 -25.65 -17.32 -3.60
CA GLN A 187 -25.31 -16.45 -2.47
C GLN A 187 -24.35 -15.33 -2.91
N GLY A 188 -23.29 -15.67 -3.66
CA GLY A 188 -22.36 -14.70 -4.21
C GLY A 188 -23.00 -13.69 -5.17
N PHE A 189 -24.02 -14.12 -5.93
CA PHE A 189 -24.80 -13.23 -6.80
C PHE A 189 -25.52 -12.15 -5.98
N PHE A 190 -26.25 -12.51 -4.91
CA PHE A 190 -26.95 -11.54 -4.05
C PHE A 190 -26.01 -10.58 -3.36
N VAL A 191 -24.88 -11.08 -2.83
CA VAL A 191 -23.82 -10.22 -2.28
C VAL A 191 -23.31 -9.24 -3.34
N GLY A 192 -23.02 -9.70 -4.55
CA GLY A 192 -22.57 -8.88 -5.66
C GLY A 192 -23.59 -7.78 -6.05
N GLN A 193 -24.89 -8.10 -6.07
CA GLN A 193 -25.94 -7.11 -6.37
C GLN A 193 -26.07 -6.04 -5.29
N VAL A 194 -26.02 -6.42 -4.01
CA VAL A 194 -26.01 -5.45 -2.89
C VAL A 194 -24.77 -4.57 -2.97
N MET A 195 -23.59 -5.16 -3.19
CA MET A 195 -22.34 -4.41 -3.36
C MET A 195 -22.42 -3.43 -4.53
N LYS A 196 -23.03 -3.82 -5.65
CA LYS A 196 -23.25 -2.95 -6.80
C LYS A 196 -24.16 -1.77 -6.48
N LYS A 197 -25.31 -2.03 -5.82
CA LYS A 197 -26.27 -0.98 -5.40
C LYS A 197 -25.66 0.00 -4.39
N THR A 198 -24.76 -0.46 -3.54
CA THR A 198 -24.10 0.36 -2.52
C THR A 198 -22.76 0.93 -2.97
N SER A 199 -22.40 0.77 -4.25
CA SER A 199 -21.09 1.18 -4.79
C SER A 199 -19.89 0.67 -3.95
N GLY A 200 -20.02 -0.53 -3.39
CA GLY A 200 -19.00 -1.17 -2.57
C GLY A 200 -18.97 -0.73 -1.10
N SER A 201 -19.91 0.10 -0.65
CA SER A 201 -19.94 0.60 0.74
C SER A 201 -20.58 -0.35 1.75
N ALA A 202 -21.35 -1.37 1.33
CA ALA A 202 -21.91 -2.37 2.25
C ALA A 202 -20.81 -3.33 2.75
N SER A 203 -20.98 -3.85 3.97
CA SER A 203 -20.11 -4.92 4.48
C SER A 203 -20.58 -6.27 3.91
N PRO A 204 -19.72 -7.01 3.15
CA PRO A 204 -20.07 -8.34 2.67
C PRO A 204 -20.42 -9.31 3.78
N GLN A 205 -19.82 -9.15 4.96
CA GLN A 205 -20.10 -10.00 6.12
C GLN A 205 -21.52 -9.77 6.65
N VAL A 206 -21.96 -8.50 6.75
CA VAL A 206 -23.32 -8.14 7.16
C VAL A 206 -24.34 -8.63 6.14
N VAL A 207 -24.06 -8.44 4.84
CA VAL A 207 -24.94 -8.94 3.76
C VAL A 207 -25.10 -10.45 3.84
N ASN A 208 -24.00 -11.20 4.02
CA ASN A 208 -24.04 -12.66 4.15
C ASN A 208 -24.82 -13.12 5.38
N LYS A 209 -24.65 -12.44 6.53
CA LYS A 209 -25.38 -12.72 7.76
C LYS A 209 -26.88 -12.53 7.54
N LEU A 210 -27.29 -11.37 7.04
CA LEU A 210 -28.69 -11.04 6.80
C LEU A 210 -29.34 -11.97 5.74
N LEU A 211 -28.59 -12.30 4.69
CA LEU A 211 -29.07 -13.24 3.65
C LEU A 211 -29.35 -14.63 4.25
N LYS A 212 -28.43 -15.13 5.10
CA LYS A 212 -28.66 -16.41 5.80
C LYS A 212 -29.88 -16.37 6.73
N GLU A 213 -30.07 -15.28 7.45
CA GLU A 213 -31.24 -15.09 8.31
C GLU A 213 -32.57 -15.11 7.52
N LYS A 214 -32.55 -14.52 6.30
CA LYS A 214 -33.75 -14.53 5.41
C LYS A 214 -33.98 -15.87 4.71
N LEU A 215 -32.94 -16.68 4.53
CA LEU A 215 -33.09 -18.05 4.00
C LEU A 215 -33.64 -19.03 5.05
N SER A 216 -33.40 -18.75 6.34
CA SER A 216 -33.90 -19.61 7.44
C SER A 216 -35.35 -19.30 7.85
N LYS A 217 -35.93 -18.22 7.33
CA LYS A 217 -37.34 -17.85 7.46
C LYS A 217 -38.12 -18.31 6.23
#